data_4702168ab3d662b256bb5d5732fabe84
#
_entry.id   4702168ab3d662b256bb5d5732fabe84
#
_cell.length_a   1.000
_cell.length_b   1.000
_cell.length_c   1.000
_cell.angle_alpha   90.00
_cell.angle_beta   90.00
_cell.angle_gamma   90.00
#
_symmetry.space_group_name_H-M   'P 1'
#
loop_
_entity.id
_entity.type
_entity.pdbx_description
1 polymer ?
#
loop_
_entity_poly.entity_id
_entity_poly.type
_entity_poly.pdbx_seq_one_letter_code
_entity_poly.pdbx_strand_id
1 'polypeptide(L)'
;MSFRIIQLENLDVDVEYQNDLIKLSFINASVKKTMEDAEQKTLWHQDGSIIMKDSLEENFSLKNKEKIISFNISFDFYTYKNMLILPFNKRGKLLIEFNLLNRNDVYSISCSEVNLIEEGDPRYIKHISKTE
;
A
#
# COMPACT_ATOMS: atom_id res chain seq x y z
N MET A 1 -2.55 -18.06 -14.73
CA MET A 1 -3.15 -16.78 -14.35
C MET A 1 -2.06 -15.84 -13.86
N SER A 2 -2.03 -14.61 -14.35
CA SER A 2 -1.06 -13.65 -13.87
C SER A 2 -1.65 -12.83 -12.72
N PHE A 3 -0.80 -12.42 -11.79
CA PHE A 3 -1.21 -11.51 -10.73
C PHE A 3 -0.09 -10.53 -10.42
N ARG A 4 -0.46 -9.42 -9.80
CA ARG A 4 0.46 -8.35 -9.47
C ARG A 4 0.42 -8.08 -7.97
N ILE A 5 1.59 -7.90 -7.39
CA ILE A 5 1.72 -7.57 -5.97
C ILE A 5 2.44 -6.23 -5.86
N ILE A 6 1.82 -5.28 -5.16
CA ILE A 6 2.45 -3.99 -4.88
C ILE A 6 3.06 -4.02 -3.49
N GLN A 7 4.28 -3.48 -3.35
CA GLN A 7 4.99 -3.40 -2.09
C GLN A 7 4.79 -2.03 -1.46
N LEU A 8 4.44 -2.02 -0.18
CA LEU A 8 4.09 -0.80 0.55
C LEU A 8 5.10 -0.44 1.64
N GLU A 9 6.24 -1.11 1.67
CA GLU A 9 7.30 -0.79 2.63
C GLU A 9 8.26 0.24 2.04
N ASN A 10 8.85 1.05 2.91
CA ASN A 10 9.79 2.10 2.54
C ASN A 10 9.23 3.03 1.45
N LEU A 11 8.01 3.48 1.67
CA LEU A 11 7.26 4.23 0.68
C LEU A 11 7.09 5.68 1.12
N ASP A 12 7.49 6.62 0.26
CA ASP A 12 7.26 8.03 0.50
C ASP A 12 5.85 8.37 0.06
N VAL A 13 5.08 9.02 0.93
CA VAL A 13 3.69 9.35 0.65
C VAL A 13 3.40 10.83 0.91
N ASP A 14 2.49 11.38 0.11
CA ASP A 14 1.87 12.67 0.38
C ASP A 14 0.52 12.39 1.01
N VAL A 15 0.22 13.08 2.11
CA VAL A 15 -0.97 12.83 2.91
C VAL A 15 -1.97 13.95 2.71
N GLU A 16 -3.20 13.58 2.38
CA GLU A 16 -4.31 14.51 2.26
C GLU A 16 -5.47 14.05 3.15
N TYR A 17 -6.06 15.00 3.85
CA TYR A 17 -7.24 14.78 4.67
C TYR A 17 -8.42 15.48 4.02
N GLN A 18 -9.55 14.77 3.93
CA GLN A 18 -10.80 15.35 3.44
C GLN A 18 -11.95 14.72 4.20
N ASN A 19 -12.51 15.47 5.16
CA ASN A 19 -13.55 14.95 6.07
C ASN A 19 -13.05 13.68 6.76
N ASP A 20 -13.75 12.56 6.58
CA ASP A 20 -13.38 11.29 7.19
C ASP A 20 -12.49 10.43 6.27
N LEU A 21 -11.91 11.03 5.26
CA LEU A 21 -11.11 10.33 4.27
C LEU A 21 -9.65 10.71 4.40
N ILE A 22 -8.78 9.72 4.37
CA ILE A 22 -7.33 9.92 4.31
C ILE A 22 -6.84 9.34 2.99
N LYS A 23 -6.11 10.16 2.23
CA LYS A 23 -5.51 9.74 0.97
C LYS A 23 -4.00 9.78 1.09
N LEU A 24 -3.36 8.65 0.83
CA LEU A 24 -1.91 8.54 0.79
C LEU A 24 -1.48 8.35 -0.66
N SER A 25 -0.83 9.37 -1.24
CA SER A 25 -0.36 9.33 -2.62
C SER A 25 1.10 8.95 -2.67
N PHE A 26 1.46 8.06 -3.57
CA PHE A 26 2.84 7.57 -3.69
C PHE A 26 3.28 7.54 -5.15
N ILE A 27 4.60 7.55 -5.34
CA ILE A 27 5.22 7.38 -6.65
C ILE A 27 6.23 6.25 -6.57
N ASN A 28 6.43 5.56 -7.70
CA ASN A 28 7.46 4.53 -7.84
C ASN A 28 7.35 3.38 -6.85
N ALA A 29 6.13 2.98 -6.47
CA ALA A 29 5.97 1.77 -5.68
C ALA A 29 6.33 0.57 -6.53
N SER A 30 7.02 -0.40 -5.93
CA SER A 30 7.44 -1.61 -6.64
C SER A 30 6.27 -2.56 -6.83
N VAL A 31 6.04 -2.98 -8.06
CA VAL A 31 5.02 -3.97 -8.40
C VAL A 31 5.70 -5.17 -9.06
N LYS A 32 5.50 -6.34 -8.47
CA LYS A 32 6.00 -7.59 -9.06
C LYS A 32 4.84 -8.28 -9.77
N LYS A 33 5.03 -8.54 -11.06
CA LYS A 33 4.05 -9.22 -11.87
C LYS A 33 4.50 -10.65 -12.13
N THR A 34 3.67 -11.61 -11.72
CA THR A 34 3.92 -13.02 -11.94
C THR A 34 3.11 -13.46 -13.15
N MET A 35 3.78 -14.05 -14.13
CA MET A 35 3.13 -14.58 -15.32
C MET A 35 2.71 -16.02 -15.08
N GLU A 36 1.65 -16.45 -15.77
CA GLU A 36 1.20 -17.83 -15.71
C GLU A 36 2.29 -18.75 -16.24
N ASP A 37 2.52 -19.86 -15.52
CA ASP A 37 3.53 -20.86 -15.85
C ASP A 37 4.96 -20.33 -15.91
N ALA A 38 5.18 -19.12 -15.44
CA ALA A 38 6.51 -18.54 -15.46
C ALA A 38 7.18 -18.72 -14.11
N GLU A 39 8.44 -19.15 -14.15
CA GLU A 39 9.28 -19.16 -12.96
C GLU A 39 9.90 -17.80 -12.69
N GLN A 40 9.58 -16.84 -13.54
CA GLN A 40 10.18 -15.51 -13.51
C GLN A 40 9.10 -14.46 -13.30
N LYS A 41 9.51 -13.36 -12.71
CA LYS A 41 8.64 -12.21 -12.45
C LYS A 41 9.22 -10.99 -13.13
N THR A 42 8.37 -10.01 -13.38
CA THR A 42 8.81 -8.71 -13.86
C THR A 42 8.58 -7.66 -12.78
N LEU A 43 9.52 -6.72 -12.67
CA LEU A 43 9.43 -5.62 -11.72
C LEU A 43 9.04 -4.36 -12.45
N TRP A 44 8.05 -3.67 -11.90
CA TRP A 44 7.50 -2.43 -12.44
C TRP A 44 7.45 -1.39 -11.33
N HIS A 45 7.46 -0.12 -11.71
CA HIS A 45 7.14 0.97 -10.80
C HIS A 45 5.76 1.51 -11.14
N GLN A 46 4.97 1.79 -10.11
CA GLN A 46 3.61 2.26 -10.26
C GLN A 46 3.37 3.43 -9.30
N ASP A 47 2.74 4.48 -9.82
CA ASP A 47 2.24 5.57 -9.01
C ASP A 47 0.79 5.26 -8.63
N GLY A 48 0.34 5.84 -7.55
CA GLY A 48 -1.03 5.62 -7.14
C GLY A 48 -1.36 6.26 -5.80
N SER A 49 -2.49 5.85 -5.26
CA SER A 49 -2.91 6.32 -3.94
C SER A 49 -3.68 5.24 -3.19
N ILE A 50 -3.62 5.33 -1.87
CA ILE A 50 -4.42 4.50 -0.97
C ILE A 50 -5.42 5.42 -0.32
N ILE A 51 -6.71 5.10 -0.50
CA ILE A 51 -7.80 5.89 0.04
C ILE A 51 -8.48 5.10 1.16
N MET A 52 -8.50 5.68 2.35
CA MET A 52 -9.12 5.08 3.53
C MET A 52 -10.35 5.91 3.90
N LYS A 53 -11.52 5.29 3.86
CA LYS A 53 -12.81 5.96 4.14
C LYS A 53 -13.27 5.68 5.55
N ASP A 54 -13.96 6.66 6.14
CA ASP A 54 -14.43 6.61 7.53
C ASP A 54 -13.26 6.32 8.48
N SER A 55 -12.18 7.06 8.28
CA SER A 55 -10.93 6.83 8.98
C SER A 55 -10.95 7.42 10.37
N LEU A 56 -10.45 6.66 11.34
CA LEU A 56 -10.31 7.13 12.72
C LEU A 56 -8.85 6.94 13.14
N GLU A 57 -8.18 8.07 13.40
CA GLU A 57 -6.82 8.11 13.92
C GLU A 57 -6.87 8.31 15.43
N GLU A 58 -6.02 7.60 16.15
CA GLU A 58 -5.94 7.75 17.60
C GLU A 58 -4.56 8.28 18.00
N ASN A 59 -4.56 9.40 18.76
CA ASN A 59 -3.37 9.95 19.40
C ASN A 59 -2.21 10.33 18.46
N PHE A 60 -2.51 10.61 17.18
CA PHE A 60 -1.48 11.05 16.27
C PHE A 60 -2.08 11.82 15.10
N SER A 61 -1.22 12.54 14.39
CA SER A 61 -1.54 13.18 13.12
C SER A 61 -0.41 12.97 12.16
N LEU A 62 -0.74 12.61 10.93
CA LEU A 62 0.25 12.49 9.87
C LEU A 62 0.60 13.86 9.35
N LYS A 63 1.87 14.05 9.01
CA LYS A 63 2.32 15.27 8.33
C LYS A 63 1.96 15.17 6.86
N ASN A 64 2.08 16.29 6.14
CA ASN A 64 1.80 16.33 4.71
C ASN A 64 2.65 15.34 3.91
N LYS A 65 3.88 15.09 4.37
CA LYS A 65 4.78 14.12 3.75
C LYS A 65 5.32 13.20 4.83
N GLU A 66 5.21 11.91 4.59
CA GLU A 66 5.70 10.90 5.52
C GLU A 66 6.43 9.81 4.76
N LYS A 67 7.36 9.15 5.43
CA LYS A 67 7.95 7.93 4.89
C LYS A 67 7.44 6.75 5.70
N ILE A 68 6.72 5.88 5.05
CA ILE A 68 6.16 4.67 5.66
C ILE A 68 7.19 3.56 5.56
N ILE A 69 7.61 3.03 6.70
CA ILE A 69 8.60 1.96 6.74
C ILE A 69 7.93 0.61 6.58
N SER A 70 6.80 0.41 7.26
CA SER A 70 6.01 -0.80 7.13
C SER A 70 4.54 -0.44 7.13
N PHE A 71 3.73 -1.25 6.43
CA PHE A 71 2.31 -0.97 6.25
C PHE A 71 1.55 -2.28 6.19
N ASN A 72 0.69 -2.52 7.17
CA ASN A 72 -0.09 -3.75 7.25
C ASN A 72 -1.57 -3.41 7.25
N ILE A 73 -2.36 -4.20 6.53
CA ILE A 73 -3.81 -4.05 6.50
C ILE A 73 -4.43 -5.35 6.97
N SER A 74 -5.24 -5.28 8.03
CA SER A 74 -5.98 -6.43 8.54
C SER A 74 -7.44 -6.32 8.15
N PHE A 75 -7.99 -7.37 7.59
CA PHE A 75 -9.38 -7.48 7.19
C PHE A 75 -9.87 -8.90 7.52
N ASP A 76 -10.90 -8.99 8.33
CA ASP A 76 -11.39 -10.25 8.89
C ASP A 76 -10.25 -10.98 9.63
N PHE A 77 -9.92 -12.18 9.21
CA PHE A 77 -8.86 -12.99 9.84
C PHE A 77 -7.55 -12.96 9.07
N TYR A 78 -7.45 -12.06 8.09
CA TYR A 78 -6.27 -12.00 7.24
C TYR A 78 -5.54 -10.68 7.41
N THR A 79 -4.20 -10.74 7.47
CA THR A 79 -3.36 -9.54 7.50
C THR A 79 -2.44 -9.53 6.30
N TYR A 80 -2.54 -8.45 5.51
CA TYR A 80 -1.61 -8.19 4.42
C TYR A 80 -0.42 -7.43 4.99
N LYS A 81 0.75 -8.04 4.95
CA LYS A 81 1.97 -7.43 5.52
C LYS A 81 2.84 -6.84 4.42
N ASN A 82 2.95 -5.52 4.42
CA ASN A 82 3.81 -4.76 3.51
C ASN A 82 3.54 -4.97 2.02
N MET A 83 2.47 -5.65 1.66
CA MET A 83 2.14 -5.91 0.26
C MET A 83 0.66 -6.14 0.07
N LEU A 84 0.17 -5.78 -1.11
CA LEU A 84 -1.22 -6.03 -1.49
C LEU A 84 -1.26 -6.67 -2.87
N ILE A 85 -2.25 -7.54 -3.08
CA ILE A 85 -2.53 -8.09 -4.40
C ILE A 85 -3.41 -7.09 -5.14
N LEU A 86 -3.02 -6.71 -6.35
CA LEU A 86 -3.78 -5.76 -7.16
C LEU A 86 -4.80 -6.48 -8.04
N PRO A 87 -5.98 -5.90 -8.26
CA PRO A 87 -6.50 -4.70 -7.62
C PRO A 87 -6.88 -4.93 -6.16
N PHE A 88 -6.84 -3.90 -5.35
CA PHE A 88 -7.20 -4.00 -3.94
C PHE A 88 -8.29 -3.00 -3.60
N ASN A 89 -9.48 -3.53 -3.27
CA ASN A 89 -10.64 -2.75 -2.84
C ASN A 89 -11.38 -3.60 -1.82
N LYS A 90 -11.38 -3.16 -0.57
CA LYS A 90 -12.02 -3.90 0.52
C LYS A 90 -12.94 -2.99 1.31
N ARG A 91 -14.09 -3.51 1.69
CA ARG A 91 -15.08 -2.82 2.50
C ARG A 91 -15.44 -3.68 3.70
N GLY A 92 -15.53 -3.07 4.87
CA GLY A 92 -15.86 -3.75 6.11
C GLY A 92 -15.05 -3.14 7.25
N LYS A 93 -14.70 -3.94 8.23
CA LYS A 93 -13.84 -3.48 9.32
C LYS A 93 -12.39 -3.71 8.95
N LEU A 94 -11.67 -2.63 8.71
CA LEU A 94 -10.26 -2.69 8.36
C LEU A 94 -9.44 -1.97 9.41
N LEU A 95 -8.31 -2.58 9.77
CA LEU A 95 -7.33 -1.98 10.65
C LEU A 95 -6.02 -1.85 9.88
N ILE A 96 -5.51 -0.62 9.82
CA ILE A 96 -4.25 -0.34 9.16
C ILE A 96 -3.24 -0.01 10.23
N GLU A 97 -2.11 -0.72 10.24
CA GLU A 97 -1.02 -0.50 11.17
C GLU A 97 0.24 -0.19 10.39
N PHE A 98 0.94 0.85 10.79
CA PHE A 98 2.13 1.27 10.04
C PHE A 98 3.17 1.92 10.96
N ASN A 99 4.42 1.88 10.50
CA ASN A 99 5.55 2.54 11.15
C ASN A 99 6.05 3.65 10.25
N LEU A 100 6.47 4.76 10.86
CA LEU A 100 7.01 5.92 10.15
C LEU A 100 8.48 6.06 10.43
N LEU A 101 9.22 6.65 9.48
CA LEU A 101 10.64 6.90 9.64
C LEU A 101 10.91 7.82 10.84
N ASN A 102 11.89 7.43 11.65
CA ASN A 102 12.31 8.18 12.84
C ASN A 102 11.24 8.27 13.94
N ARG A 103 10.28 7.35 13.94
CA ARG A 103 9.29 7.24 15.02
C ARG A 103 9.25 5.81 15.50
N ASN A 104 9.21 5.64 16.81
CA ASN A 104 9.30 4.31 17.42
C ASN A 104 7.94 3.62 17.62
N ASP A 105 6.85 4.35 17.42
CA ASP A 105 5.52 3.81 17.69
C ASP A 105 4.90 3.18 16.45
N VAL A 106 3.99 2.24 16.69
CA VAL A 106 3.12 1.72 15.64
C VAL A 106 1.84 2.55 15.66
N TYR A 107 1.49 3.10 14.52
CA TYR A 107 0.27 3.90 14.37
C TYR A 107 -0.82 3.04 13.76
N SER A 108 -2.05 3.32 14.16
CA SER A 108 -3.21 2.55 13.71
C SER A 108 -4.30 3.47 13.19
N ILE A 109 -4.91 3.07 12.09
CA ILE A 109 -6.07 3.73 11.52
C ILE A 109 -7.15 2.68 11.31
N SER A 110 -8.32 2.90 11.90
CA SER A 110 -9.50 2.07 11.63
C SER A 110 -10.31 2.72 10.54
N CYS A 111 -10.82 1.95 9.59
CA CYS A 111 -11.60 2.49 8.50
C CYS A 111 -12.62 1.46 8.00
N SER A 112 -13.58 1.93 7.19
CA SER A 112 -14.64 1.07 6.66
C SER A 112 -14.40 0.64 5.23
N GLU A 113 -13.45 1.27 4.55
CA GLU A 113 -13.16 0.94 3.16
C GLU A 113 -11.73 1.38 2.82
N VAL A 114 -11.01 0.51 2.12
CA VAL A 114 -9.66 0.82 1.60
C VAL A 114 -9.64 0.51 0.12
N ASN A 115 -9.27 1.51 -0.68
CA ASN A 115 -9.11 1.37 -2.12
C ASN A 115 -7.70 1.78 -2.50
N LEU A 116 -7.03 0.95 -3.27
CA LEU A 116 -5.77 1.32 -3.89
C LEU A 116 -6.04 1.67 -5.35
N ILE A 117 -5.71 2.90 -5.72
CA ILE A 117 -5.95 3.43 -7.06
C ILE A 117 -4.61 3.55 -7.78
N GLU A 118 -4.48 2.88 -8.91
CA GLU A 118 -3.29 3.01 -9.75
C GLU A 118 -3.45 4.27 -10.60
N GLU A 119 -2.42 5.11 -10.62
CA GLU A 119 -2.41 6.36 -11.36
C GLU A 119 -1.30 6.35 -12.38
N GLY A 120 -1.66 6.61 -13.65
CA GLY A 120 -0.69 6.55 -14.73
C GLY A 120 -0.31 5.14 -15.12
N ASP A 121 0.52 5.04 -16.14
CA ASP A 121 0.96 3.75 -16.66
C ASP A 121 2.12 3.18 -15.84
N PRO A 122 2.13 1.87 -15.62
CA PRO A 122 3.27 1.24 -14.96
C PRO A 122 4.52 1.33 -15.84
N ARG A 123 5.67 1.45 -15.20
CA ARG A 123 6.96 1.57 -15.89
C ARG A 123 7.76 0.30 -15.64
N TYR A 124 8.10 -0.38 -16.73
CA TYR A 124 8.90 -1.61 -16.65
C TYR A 124 10.32 -1.30 -16.17
N ILE A 125 10.80 -2.06 -15.19
CA ILE A 125 12.13 -1.87 -14.63
C ILE A 125 13.06 -2.99 -15.03
N LYS A 126 12.72 -4.23 -14.68
CA LYS A 126 13.60 -5.35 -15.01
C LYS A 126 12.87 -6.69 -14.87
N HIS A 127 13.54 -7.70 -15.38
CA HIS A 127 13.15 -9.08 -15.23
C HIS A 127 13.79 -9.62 -13.94
N ILE A 128 13.03 -10.34 -13.14
CA ILE A 128 13.53 -10.92 -11.89
C ILE A 128 13.54 -12.42 -12.06
N SER A 129 14.70 -13.04 -11.87
CA SER A 129 14.80 -14.48 -11.93
C SER A 129 14.17 -15.12 -10.68
N LYS A 130 13.89 -16.41 -10.76
CA LYS A 130 13.30 -17.17 -9.66
C LYS A 130 14.14 -17.12 -8.39
N THR A 131 15.43 -16.94 -8.54
CA THR A 131 16.38 -16.98 -7.43
C THR A 131 16.63 -15.63 -6.75
N GLU A 132 16.02 -14.58 -7.25
CA GLU A 132 16.16 -13.23 -6.68
C GLU A 132 15.09 -12.89 -5.63
#